data_3a74500883aa175c2ac60f1b79c3c985
#
_entry.id   3a74500883aa175c2ac60f1b79c3c985
#
_cell.length_a   1.000
_cell.length_b   1.000
_cell.length_c   1.000
_cell.angle_alpha   90.00
_cell.angle_beta   90.00
_cell.angle_gamma   90.00
#
_symmetry.space_group_name_H-M   'P 1'
#
loop_
_entity.id
_entity.type
_entity.pdbx_description
1 polymer ?
#
loop_
_entity_poly.entity_id
_entity_poly.type
_entity_poly.pdbx_seq_one_letter_code
_entity_poly.pdbx_strand_id
1 'polypeptide(L)'
;QDRKLEQALEIYFQGEIDERTEEFREIQKYLRLRIRPAMEFLIEKEDTEKMEQLEKCGWFSTKELDGFIRCAQDKEKLRSLAWLLHLKDEKYGYQKKDFSL
;
A
#
# COMPACT_ATOMS: atom_id res chain seq x y z
N GLN A 1 7.59 7.96 16.24
CA GLN A 1 7.47 6.74 16.59
C GLN A 1 7.63 5.76 15.53
N ASP A 2 7.31 6.06 14.37
CA ASP A 2 7.48 5.11 13.34
C ASP A 2 8.67 5.37 12.50
N ARG A 3 9.72 5.83 13.15
CA ARG A 3 10.93 6.10 12.46
C ARG A 3 11.52 4.83 11.87
N LYS A 4 11.37 3.72 12.58
CA LYS A 4 11.89 2.46 12.08
C LYS A 4 11.13 2.02 10.84
N LEU A 5 9.82 2.19 10.84
CA LEU A 5 9.01 1.86 9.69
C LEU A 5 9.38 2.72 8.51
N GLU A 6 9.56 4.00 8.75
CA GLU A 6 9.94 4.94 7.73
C GLU A 6 11.28 4.55 7.10
N GLN A 7 12.24 4.18 7.94
CA GLN A 7 13.54 3.75 7.46
C GLN A 7 13.44 2.48 6.64
N ALA A 8 12.63 1.54 7.09
CA ALA A 8 12.47 0.29 6.36
C ALA A 8 11.87 0.54 4.98
N LEU A 9 10.89 1.42 4.90
CA LEU A 9 10.30 1.76 3.62
C LEU A 9 11.33 2.42 2.71
N GLU A 10 12.10 3.31 3.28
CA GLU A 10 13.12 4.02 2.51
C GLU A 10 14.13 3.06 1.93
N ILE A 11 14.63 2.15 2.77
CA ILE A 11 15.62 1.19 2.31
C ILE A 11 15.03 0.28 1.23
N TYR A 12 13.80 -0.16 1.45
CA TYR A 12 13.15 -1.07 0.50
C TYR A 12 12.98 -0.41 -0.86
N PHE A 13 12.57 0.84 -0.87
CA PHE A 13 12.30 1.52 -2.13
C PHE A 13 13.53 2.09 -2.82
N GLN A 14 14.65 2.21 -2.10
CA GLN A 14 15.87 2.65 -2.74
C GLN A 14 16.40 1.61 -3.69
N GLY A 15 16.06 0.35 -3.44
CA GLY A 15 16.48 -0.71 -4.33
C GLY A 15 17.97 -0.98 -4.32
N GLU A 16 18.65 -0.57 -3.27
CA GLU A 16 20.08 -0.79 -3.20
C GLU A 16 20.46 -2.11 -2.60
N ILE A 17 19.52 -2.79 -1.97
CA ILE A 17 19.80 -4.07 -1.36
C ILE A 17 19.47 -5.16 -2.35
N ASP A 18 20.39 -6.10 -2.51
CA ASP A 18 20.20 -7.21 -3.41
C ASP A 18 19.01 -8.03 -2.94
N GLU A 19 18.09 -8.30 -3.84
CA GLU A 19 16.87 -9.02 -3.50
C GLU A 19 17.14 -10.45 -3.04
N ARG A 20 18.33 -10.94 -3.27
CA ARG A 20 18.65 -12.30 -2.89
C ARG A 20 19.27 -12.39 -1.50
N THR A 21 19.46 -11.27 -0.83
CA THR A 21 20.10 -11.30 0.47
C THR A 21 19.09 -11.52 1.58
N GLU A 22 19.62 -11.91 2.71
CA GLU A 22 18.80 -12.12 3.88
C GLU A 22 18.23 -10.80 4.38
N GLU A 23 19.00 -9.74 4.28
CA GLU A 23 18.54 -8.44 4.71
C GLU A 23 17.30 -8.02 3.95
N PHE A 24 17.27 -8.27 2.65
CA PHE A 24 16.12 -7.91 1.86
C PHE A 24 14.89 -8.66 2.32
N ARG A 25 15.05 -9.94 2.58
CA ARG A 25 13.93 -10.74 3.05
C ARG A 25 13.42 -10.28 4.39
N GLU A 26 14.31 -9.87 5.25
CA GLU A 26 13.90 -9.40 6.57
C GLU A 26 13.13 -8.11 6.47
N ILE A 27 13.55 -7.22 5.57
CA ILE A 27 12.83 -5.99 5.38
C ILE A 27 11.44 -6.26 4.79
N GLN A 28 11.37 -7.16 3.84
CA GLN A 28 10.09 -7.54 3.28
C GLN A 28 9.15 -8.09 4.35
N LYS A 29 9.67 -8.96 5.19
CA LYS A 29 8.86 -9.55 6.24
C LYS A 29 8.39 -8.48 7.21
N TYR A 30 9.29 -7.58 7.57
CA TYR A 30 8.96 -6.51 8.48
C TYR A 30 7.83 -5.67 7.93
N LEU A 31 7.93 -5.27 6.66
CA LEU A 31 6.92 -4.44 6.05
C LEU A 31 5.60 -5.18 5.84
N ARG A 32 5.70 -6.45 5.46
CA ARG A 32 4.49 -7.22 5.24
C ARG A 32 3.68 -7.36 6.51
N LEU A 33 4.35 -7.58 7.62
CA LEU A 33 3.67 -7.69 8.90
C LEU A 33 3.10 -6.36 9.35
N ARG A 34 3.62 -5.28 8.79
CA ARG A 34 3.16 -3.94 9.15
C ARG A 34 2.56 -3.24 7.95
N ILE A 35 1.87 -3.99 7.11
CA ILE A 35 1.34 -3.41 5.88
C ILE A 35 0.35 -2.28 6.16
N ARG A 36 -0.42 -2.37 7.23
CA ARG A 36 -1.36 -1.30 7.53
C ARG A 36 -0.67 0.02 7.83
N PRO A 37 0.21 0.08 8.84
CA PRO A 37 0.89 1.35 9.09
C PRO A 37 1.77 1.78 7.93
N ALA A 38 2.32 0.84 7.16
CA ALA A 38 3.12 1.20 6.01
C ALA A 38 2.28 1.90 4.96
N MET A 39 1.11 1.35 4.66
CA MET A 39 0.23 1.98 3.69
C MET A 39 -0.32 3.30 4.22
N GLU A 40 -0.64 3.37 5.51
CA GLU A 40 -1.14 4.60 6.06
C GLU A 40 -0.11 5.71 5.96
N PHE A 41 1.16 5.37 6.11
CA PHE A 41 2.21 6.34 5.96
C PHE A 41 2.25 6.84 4.52
N LEU A 42 2.16 5.93 3.56
CA LEU A 42 2.17 6.32 2.15
C LEU A 42 0.92 7.08 1.75
N ILE A 43 -0.21 6.74 2.33
CA ILE A 43 -1.46 7.48 2.08
C ILE A 43 -1.28 8.92 2.55
N GLU A 44 -0.69 9.09 3.71
CA GLU A 44 -0.46 10.42 4.25
C GLU A 44 0.43 11.22 3.32
N LYS A 45 1.45 10.60 2.76
CA LYS A 45 2.36 11.27 1.84
C LYS A 45 1.79 11.33 0.42
N GLU A 46 0.72 10.61 0.19
CA GLU A 46 0.12 10.52 -1.14
C GLU A 46 1.11 10.02 -2.18
N ASP A 47 1.94 9.06 -1.76
CA ASP A 47 2.96 8.48 -2.63
C ASP A 47 2.38 7.25 -3.32
N THR A 48 1.60 7.48 -4.36
CA THR A 48 0.88 6.40 -5.00
C THR A 48 1.81 5.43 -5.73
N GLU A 49 2.95 5.89 -6.16
CA GLU A 49 3.90 4.99 -6.83
C GLU A 49 4.38 3.91 -5.88
N LYS A 50 4.70 4.30 -4.67
CA LYS A 50 5.16 3.33 -3.68
C LYS A 50 4.02 2.45 -3.21
N MET A 51 2.82 3.00 -3.12
CA MET A 51 1.67 2.18 -2.78
C MET A 51 1.46 1.10 -3.84
N GLU A 52 1.66 1.44 -5.09
CA GLU A 52 1.50 0.49 -6.16
C GLU A 52 2.51 -0.64 -6.04
N GLN A 53 3.73 -0.33 -5.67
CA GLN A 53 4.74 -1.36 -5.51
C GLN A 53 4.38 -2.32 -4.39
N LEU A 54 3.85 -1.81 -3.30
CA LEU A 54 3.45 -2.68 -2.20
C LEU A 54 2.23 -3.52 -2.60
N GLU A 55 1.36 -2.94 -3.41
CA GLU A 55 0.20 -3.69 -3.87
C GLU A 55 0.63 -4.87 -4.73
N LYS A 56 1.65 -4.67 -5.56
CA LYS A 56 2.13 -5.74 -6.42
C LYS A 56 2.75 -6.87 -5.63
N CYS A 57 3.19 -6.61 -4.42
CA CYS A 57 3.71 -7.66 -3.57
C CYS A 57 2.63 -8.58 -3.06
N GLY A 58 1.37 -8.16 -3.15
CA GLY A 58 0.27 -8.99 -2.72
C GLY A 58 0.13 -9.09 -1.22
N TRP A 59 0.56 -8.05 -0.51
CA TRP A 59 0.57 -8.10 0.94
C TRP A 59 -0.74 -7.71 1.59
N PHE A 60 -1.71 -7.28 0.83
CA PHE A 60 -3.02 -6.96 1.39
C PHE A 60 -4.12 -7.35 0.42
N SER A 61 -5.31 -7.52 0.96
CA SER A 61 -6.45 -7.98 0.20
C SER A 61 -7.54 -6.91 0.21
N THR A 62 -8.70 -7.28 -0.32
CA THR A 62 -9.83 -6.37 -0.38
C THR A 62 -10.19 -5.82 0.99
N LYS A 63 -10.06 -6.67 2.00
CA LYS A 63 -10.42 -6.25 3.34
C LYS A 63 -9.58 -5.08 3.82
N GLU A 64 -8.28 -5.19 3.67
CA GLU A 64 -7.42 -4.10 4.06
C GLU A 64 -7.62 -2.90 3.16
N LEU A 65 -7.91 -3.16 1.89
CA LEU A 65 -8.10 -2.07 0.95
C LEU A 65 -9.24 -1.16 1.37
N ASP A 66 -10.34 -1.74 1.84
CA ASP A 66 -11.46 -0.94 2.32
C ASP A 66 -11.04 -0.05 3.49
N GLY A 67 -10.20 -0.58 4.36
CA GLY A 67 -9.68 0.20 5.47
C GLY A 67 -8.79 1.34 5.01
N PHE A 68 -8.00 1.09 3.97
CA PHE A 68 -7.14 2.12 3.43
C PHE A 68 -7.96 3.23 2.79
N ILE A 69 -9.04 2.86 2.10
CA ILE A 69 -9.92 3.85 1.51
C ILE A 69 -10.51 4.74 2.59
N ARG A 70 -10.95 4.13 3.67
CA ARG A 70 -11.52 4.90 4.77
C ARG A 70 -10.47 5.82 5.39
N CYS A 71 -9.24 5.34 5.51
CA CYS A 71 -8.17 6.14 6.04
C CYS A 71 -7.94 7.38 5.18
N ALA A 72 -7.90 7.20 3.86
CA ALA A 72 -7.70 8.31 2.95
C ALA A 72 -8.86 9.30 3.02
N GLN A 73 -10.07 8.78 3.17
CA GLN A 73 -11.24 9.64 3.29
C GLN A 73 -11.16 10.47 4.57
N ASP A 74 -10.86 9.83 5.68
CA ASP A 74 -10.79 10.52 6.95
C ASP A 74 -9.72 11.58 6.97
N LYS A 75 -8.61 11.34 6.31
CA LYS A 75 -7.53 12.29 6.28
C LYS A 75 -7.62 13.24 5.10
N GLU A 76 -8.64 13.06 4.28
CA GLU A 76 -8.87 13.92 3.14
C GLU A 76 -7.68 13.96 2.19
N LYS A 77 -7.09 12.78 1.97
CA LYS A 77 -5.98 12.64 1.04
C LYS A 77 -6.53 12.24 -0.31
N LEU A 78 -6.91 13.22 -1.10
CA LEU A 78 -7.65 12.98 -2.33
C LEU A 78 -6.92 12.18 -3.38
N ARG A 79 -5.62 12.42 -3.51
CA ARG A 79 -4.85 11.66 -4.50
C ARG A 79 -4.78 10.20 -4.09
N SER A 80 -4.52 9.96 -2.82
CA SER A 80 -4.48 8.59 -2.31
C SER A 80 -5.84 7.93 -2.47
N LEU A 81 -6.90 8.66 -2.15
CA LEU A 81 -8.23 8.12 -2.25
C LEU A 81 -8.57 7.74 -3.69
N ALA A 82 -8.26 8.63 -4.63
CA ALA A 82 -8.55 8.34 -6.03
C ALA A 82 -7.80 7.09 -6.49
N TRP A 83 -6.55 6.96 -6.09
CA TRP A 83 -5.77 5.80 -6.48
C TRP A 83 -6.34 4.52 -5.88
N LEU A 84 -6.72 4.58 -4.61
CA LEU A 84 -7.26 3.40 -3.94
C LEU A 84 -8.60 2.97 -4.54
N LEU A 85 -9.44 3.95 -4.87
CA LEU A 85 -10.72 3.62 -5.49
C LEU A 85 -10.53 3.03 -6.87
N HIS A 86 -9.57 3.57 -7.62
CA HIS A 86 -9.28 3.04 -8.93
C HIS A 86 -8.75 1.60 -8.82
N LEU A 87 -7.90 1.35 -7.85
CA LEU A 87 -7.37 0.03 -7.63
C LEU A 87 -8.49 -0.96 -7.29
N LYS A 88 -9.41 -0.54 -6.45
CA LYS A 88 -10.49 -1.41 -6.06
C LYS A 88 -11.34 -1.76 -7.27
N ASP A 89 -11.64 -0.77 -8.09
CA ASP A 89 -12.44 -0.99 -9.28
C ASP A 89 -11.72 -1.89 -10.27
N GLU A 90 -10.45 -1.67 -10.45
CA GLU A 90 -9.67 -2.41 -11.41
C GLU A 90 -9.42 -3.85 -11.01
N LYS A 91 -8.97 -4.02 -9.78
CA LYS A 91 -8.62 -5.34 -9.31
C LYS A 91 -9.82 -6.19 -8.95
N TYR A 92 -10.79 -5.57 -8.35
CA TYR A 92 -11.90 -6.33 -7.85
C TYR A 92 -13.16 -6.06 -8.62
N GLY A 93 -13.11 -5.18 -9.54
CA GLY A 93 -14.04 -4.86 -10.57
C GLY A 93 -15.45 -5.33 -10.46
N TYR A 94 -15.89 -5.52 -9.32
CA TYR A 94 -17.14 -6.09 -9.11
C TYR A 94 -18.29 -5.28 -9.56
N GLN A 95 -18.14 -4.04 -9.51
CA GLN A 95 -19.25 -3.18 -9.71
C GLN A 95 -19.77 -3.14 -11.07
N LYS A 96 -18.93 -3.28 -12.00
CA LYS A 96 -19.35 -3.13 -13.34
C LYS A 96 -20.46 -4.05 -13.66
N LYS A 97 -20.33 -5.28 -13.27
CA LYS A 97 -21.35 -6.21 -13.55
C LYS A 97 -22.61 -5.86 -12.87
N ASP A 98 -22.48 -5.48 -11.63
CA ASP A 98 -23.65 -5.17 -10.86
C ASP A 98 -24.38 -4.02 -11.43
N PHE A 99 -23.66 -3.07 -11.93
CA PHE A 99 -24.31 -1.90 -12.44
C PHE A 99 -24.88 -2.07 -13.80
N SER A 100 -24.36 -2.98 -14.52
CA SER A 100 -24.85 -3.12 -15.85
C SER A 100 -26.24 -3.66 -15.87
N LEU A 101 -26.89 -3.67 -14.84
CA LEU A 101 -28.23 -4.15 -14.80
C LEU A 101 -29.14 -3.56 -15.81
#